data_f00145a0141702bf5a8d90f635d129df
#
_entry.id   f00145a0141702bf5a8d90f635d129df
#
_cell.length_a   1.000
_cell.length_b   1.000
_cell.length_c   1.000
_cell.angle_alpha   90.00
_cell.angle_beta   90.00
_cell.angle_gamma   90.00
#
_symmetry.space_group_name_H-M   'P 1'
#
loop_
_entity.id
_entity.type
_entity.pdbx_description
1 polymer ?
#
loop_
_entity_poly.entity_id
_entity_poly.type
_entity_poly.pdbx_seq_one_letter_code
_entity_poly.pdbx_strand_id
1 'polypeptide(L)'
;RAKVDSYPAYEKYGIVFAFLGDLPENERCDAYEIEEFEADGWRANEVITIDIDYNYERSVENGLDPAHNEFVHPTHGFEGAKNDYKVNPTQITDTAWGANFAQVFDAPPLDADTYGESARKESGNLTVYGGYHGPNTLITQIHTQKETGWFHQYFFEQPIDEFQTRIYFVNMRNWLMDEAMDETIMERNLIIAHQDIDVMKNLRPFVTPASMTKEILLPADAIIGKYRSTLKEFDKKGFKIDVRTLKNQEHHTAYAIPSPARRTEKNWVLDPIPLLTPD
;
A
#
# COMPACT_ATOMS: atom_id res chain seq x y z
N ARG A 1 -11.53 37.16 -13.11
CA ARG A 1 -10.12 36.77 -13.31
C ARG A 1 -10.06 35.30 -13.65
N ALA A 2 -9.12 34.92 -14.51
CA ALA A 2 -8.85 33.52 -14.80
C ALA A 2 -8.28 32.80 -13.56
N LYS A 3 -8.64 31.53 -13.39
CA LYS A 3 -8.22 30.71 -12.23
C LYS A 3 -7.65 29.39 -12.69
N VAL A 4 -6.71 28.89 -11.91
CA VAL A 4 -6.20 27.51 -11.99
C VAL A 4 -6.53 26.76 -10.72
N ASP A 5 -6.63 25.44 -10.82
CA ASP A 5 -6.91 24.59 -9.68
C ASP A 5 -5.77 24.63 -8.67
N SER A 6 -6.10 24.57 -7.39
CA SER A 6 -5.17 24.43 -6.29
C SER A 6 -5.72 23.41 -5.28
N TYR A 7 -4.82 22.64 -4.70
CA TYR A 7 -5.20 21.48 -3.88
C TYR A 7 -4.68 21.64 -2.45
N PRO A 8 -5.45 21.20 -1.45
CA PRO A 8 -4.93 21.09 -0.09
C PRO A 8 -3.71 20.17 -0.06
N ALA A 9 -2.66 20.64 0.57
CA ALA A 9 -1.44 19.87 0.76
C ALA A 9 -0.86 20.10 2.15
N TYR A 10 -0.20 19.08 2.71
CA TYR A 10 0.48 19.14 3.99
C TYR A 10 1.68 18.17 3.99
N GLU A 11 2.59 18.38 4.91
CA GLU A 11 3.76 17.52 5.12
C GLU A 11 3.53 16.62 6.33
N LYS A 12 3.88 15.34 6.20
CA LYS A 12 3.87 14.35 7.28
C LYS A 12 4.89 13.26 6.97
N TYR A 13 5.64 12.81 7.96
CA TYR A 13 6.67 11.75 7.79
C TYR A 13 7.76 12.08 6.76
N GLY A 14 8.04 13.37 6.48
CA GLY A 14 8.93 13.78 5.40
C GLY A 14 8.34 13.61 3.99
N ILE A 15 7.04 13.36 3.87
CA ILE A 15 6.30 13.19 2.61
C ILE A 15 5.29 14.33 2.47
N VAL A 16 5.18 14.89 1.28
CA VAL A 16 4.13 15.86 0.94
C VAL A 16 2.90 15.11 0.43
N PHE A 17 1.80 15.24 1.16
CA PHE A 17 0.50 14.72 0.77
C PHE A 17 -0.34 15.82 0.13
N ALA A 18 -0.97 15.53 -0.99
CA ALA A 18 -1.90 16.43 -1.66
C ALA A 18 -3.22 15.72 -1.95
N PHE A 19 -4.33 16.35 -1.56
CA PHE A 19 -5.64 15.85 -1.93
C PHE A 19 -6.02 16.35 -3.34
N LEU A 20 -5.99 15.46 -4.31
CA LEU A 20 -6.31 15.72 -5.70
C LEU A 20 -7.79 15.39 -5.96
N GLY A 21 -8.69 16.35 -5.74
CA GLY A 21 -10.12 16.16 -5.89
C GLY A 21 -10.91 17.39 -5.41
N ASP A 22 -12.23 17.35 -5.56
CA ASP A 22 -13.11 18.46 -5.21
C ASP A 22 -13.93 18.24 -3.93
N LEU A 23 -13.73 17.12 -3.21
CA LEU A 23 -14.48 16.85 -1.99
C LEU A 23 -14.23 17.92 -0.89
N PRO A 24 -15.25 18.27 -0.11
CA PRO A 24 -15.09 19.10 1.08
C PRO A 24 -14.24 18.38 2.13
N GLU A 25 -13.62 19.14 3.01
CA GLU A 25 -12.62 18.64 3.98
C GLU A 25 -13.14 17.45 4.82
N ASN A 26 -14.36 17.53 5.29
CA ASN A 26 -15.00 16.50 6.13
C ASN A 26 -15.35 15.20 5.38
N GLU A 27 -15.17 15.15 4.07
CA GLU A 27 -15.41 13.95 3.24
C GLU A 27 -14.12 13.35 2.67
N ARG A 28 -12.96 13.95 2.97
CA ARG A 28 -11.67 13.49 2.49
C ARG A 28 -11.11 12.39 3.39
N CYS A 29 -10.40 11.44 2.79
CA CYS A 29 -9.55 10.51 3.50
C CYS A 29 -8.23 11.23 3.83
N ASP A 30 -7.91 11.37 5.11
CA ASP A 30 -6.62 11.89 5.54
C ASP A 30 -5.52 10.85 5.36
N ALA A 31 -4.25 11.27 5.35
CA ALA A 31 -3.14 10.34 5.40
C ALA A 31 -3.19 9.53 6.71
N TYR A 32 -2.81 8.26 6.60
CA TYR A 32 -2.77 7.35 7.74
C TYR A 32 -1.92 7.91 8.87
N GLU A 33 -2.40 7.80 10.10
CA GLU A 33 -1.66 8.20 11.30
C GLU A 33 -0.73 7.07 11.76
N ILE A 34 0.59 7.31 11.71
CA ILE A 34 1.60 6.40 12.25
C ILE A 34 1.84 6.80 13.71
N GLU A 35 1.15 6.14 14.63
CA GLU A 35 1.16 6.50 16.05
C GLU A 35 2.57 6.42 16.68
N GLU A 36 3.39 5.48 16.19
CA GLU A 36 4.75 5.26 16.70
C GLU A 36 5.83 6.13 16.04
N PHE A 37 5.51 6.99 15.07
CA PHE A 37 6.51 7.72 14.28
C PHE A 37 7.43 8.60 15.17
N GLU A 38 6.87 9.21 16.20
CA GLU A 38 7.60 10.04 17.17
C GLU A 38 7.59 9.44 18.60
N ALA A 39 7.15 8.16 18.72
CA ALA A 39 7.04 7.54 20.04
C ALA A 39 8.39 7.04 20.56
N ASP A 40 8.57 7.14 21.87
CA ASP A 40 9.74 6.57 22.56
C ASP A 40 9.84 5.06 22.31
N GLY A 41 11.05 4.58 22.07
CA GLY A 41 11.33 3.16 21.84
C GLY A 41 11.08 2.70 20.39
N TRP A 42 10.79 3.62 19.49
CA TRP A 42 10.67 3.39 18.06
C TRP A 42 11.70 4.19 17.28
N ARG A 43 12.11 3.67 16.14
CA ARG A 43 13.00 4.32 15.19
C ARG A 43 12.46 4.21 13.79
N ALA A 44 12.35 5.34 13.10
CA ALA A 44 12.07 5.42 11.68
C ALA A 44 13.38 5.35 10.88
N ASN A 45 13.39 4.64 9.76
CA ASN A 45 14.40 4.84 8.73
C ASN A 45 14.06 6.08 7.90
N GLU A 46 15.05 6.63 7.19
CA GLU A 46 14.80 7.64 6.18
C GLU A 46 13.81 7.11 5.15
N VAL A 47 12.86 7.96 4.74
CA VAL A 47 11.87 7.58 3.71
C VAL A 47 12.58 7.34 2.40
N ILE A 48 12.34 6.19 1.80
CA ILE A 48 12.81 5.88 0.45
C ILE A 48 11.66 5.81 -0.53
N THR A 49 11.97 5.95 -1.81
CA THR A 49 11.02 5.74 -2.90
C THR A 49 11.38 4.48 -3.68
N ILE A 50 10.34 3.70 -4.04
CA ILE A 50 10.45 2.51 -4.86
C ILE A 50 9.54 2.70 -6.07
N ASP A 51 10.10 2.70 -7.27
CA ASP A 51 9.31 2.77 -8.50
C ASP A 51 9.05 1.34 -9.01
N ILE A 52 7.80 1.04 -9.30
CA ILE A 52 7.33 -0.27 -9.77
C ILE A 52 6.55 -0.15 -11.08
N ASP A 53 6.73 -1.12 -11.97
CA ASP A 53 6.14 -1.14 -13.32
C ASP A 53 4.81 -1.93 -13.34
N TYR A 54 3.94 -1.67 -12.36
CA TYR A 54 2.57 -2.19 -12.32
C TYR A 54 1.64 -1.27 -11.54
N ASN A 55 0.35 -1.53 -11.64
CA ASN A 55 -0.70 -0.70 -11.04
C ASN A 55 -0.67 -0.75 -9.51
N TYR A 56 -0.91 0.38 -8.84
CA TYR A 56 -0.91 0.49 -7.38
C TYR A 56 -1.93 -0.43 -6.69
N GLU A 57 -3.10 -0.67 -7.31
CA GLU A 57 -4.09 -1.58 -6.72
C GLU A 57 -3.53 -2.99 -6.60
N ARG A 58 -2.73 -3.44 -7.58
CA ARG A 58 -2.04 -4.74 -7.54
C ARG A 58 -0.95 -4.77 -6.47
N SER A 59 -0.26 -3.67 -6.24
CA SER A 59 0.73 -3.55 -5.17
C SER A 59 0.06 -3.68 -3.79
N VAL A 60 -1.01 -2.93 -3.58
CA VAL A 60 -1.79 -3.04 -2.32
C VAL A 60 -2.36 -4.46 -2.15
N GLU A 61 -2.92 -5.08 -3.20
CA GLU A 61 -3.44 -6.44 -3.15
C GLU A 61 -2.36 -7.47 -2.79
N ASN A 62 -1.13 -7.31 -3.30
CA ASN A 62 -0.01 -8.19 -2.93
C ASN A 62 0.27 -8.12 -1.43
N GLY A 63 0.41 -6.93 -0.86
CA GLY A 63 0.65 -6.78 0.57
C GLY A 63 -0.54 -7.19 1.46
N LEU A 64 -1.75 -7.22 0.91
CA LEU A 64 -2.96 -7.71 1.58
C LEU A 64 -3.14 -9.23 1.49
N ASP A 65 -2.39 -9.92 0.61
CA ASP A 65 -2.46 -11.38 0.48
C ASP A 65 -1.62 -12.07 1.57
N PRO A 66 -2.24 -12.70 2.58
CA PRO A 66 -1.47 -13.39 3.61
C PRO A 66 -0.82 -14.68 3.10
N ALA A 67 -1.30 -15.25 1.99
CA ALA A 67 -0.81 -16.53 1.47
C ALA A 67 0.51 -16.39 0.72
N HIS A 68 0.79 -15.24 0.08
CA HIS A 68 2.02 -15.08 -0.70
C HIS A 68 3.30 -15.26 0.12
N ASN A 69 3.26 -14.91 1.42
CA ASN A 69 4.43 -15.02 2.30
C ASN A 69 5.07 -16.40 2.30
N GLU A 70 4.26 -17.48 2.28
CA GLU A 70 4.76 -18.85 2.27
C GLU A 70 5.58 -19.18 1.03
N PHE A 71 5.22 -18.59 -0.11
CA PHE A 71 5.78 -18.99 -1.42
C PHE A 71 6.78 -17.99 -1.98
N VAL A 72 6.71 -16.73 -1.58
CA VAL A 72 7.52 -15.65 -2.16
C VAL A 72 8.71 -15.29 -1.26
N HIS A 73 8.54 -15.37 0.06
CA HIS A 73 9.56 -14.91 1.00
C HIS A 73 10.22 -16.05 1.81
N PRO A 74 11.46 -16.43 1.49
CA PRO A 74 12.19 -17.47 2.24
C PRO A 74 12.33 -17.15 3.74
N THR A 75 12.29 -15.87 4.10
CA THR A 75 12.40 -15.42 5.49
C THR A 75 11.09 -15.46 6.29
N HIS A 76 9.95 -15.51 5.60
CA HIS A 76 8.62 -15.46 6.20
C HIS A 76 7.83 -16.76 6.03
N GLY A 77 8.24 -17.62 5.11
CA GLY A 77 7.57 -18.87 4.79
C GLY A 77 8.53 -20.03 4.56
N PHE A 78 8.02 -21.12 4.04
CA PHE A 78 8.76 -22.35 3.79
C PHE A 78 8.84 -22.71 2.29
N GLU A 79 8.57 -21.75 1.40
CA GLU A 79 8.63 -21.91 -0.06
C GLU A 79 7.79 -23.09 -0.59
N GLY A 80 6.65 -23.38 0.05
CA GLY A 80 5.83 -24.53 -0.29
C GLY A 80 6.41 -25.89 0.13
N ALA A 81 7.48 -25.92 0.93
CA ALA A 81 8.09 -27.18 1.39
C ALA A 81 7.20 -27.97 2.36
N LYS A 82 6.21 -27.33 2.96
CA LYS A 82 5.22 -28.00 3.83
C LYS A 82 4.02 -28.43 3.00
N ASN A 83 3.84 -29.75 2.80
CA ASN A 83 2.72 -30.31 2.06
C ASN A 83 1.34 -30.11 2.73
N ASP A 84 1.31 -29.81 4.01
CA ASP A 84 0.12 -29.60 4.82
C ASP A 84 -0.14 -28.14 5.16
N TYR A 85 0.60 -27.23 4.52
CA TYR A 85 0.39 -25.79 4.72
C TYR A 85 -1.04 -25.36 4.42
N LYS A 86 -1.62 -24.64 5.34
CA LYS A 86 -2.96 -24.07 5.21
C LYS A 86 -2.92 -22.62 5.67
N VAL A 87 -3.44 -21.75 4.83
CA VAL A 87 -3.68 -20.37 5.23
C VAL A 87 -4.84 -20.34 6.22
N ASN A 88 -4.56 -19.83 7.41
CA ASN A 88 -5.60 -19.69 8.42
C ASN A 88 -6.64 -18.64 8.00
N PRO A 89 -7.91 -18.81 8.40
CA PRO A 89 -8.91 -17.78 8.19
C PRO A 89 -8.46 -16.46 8.81
N THR A 90 -8.60 -15.40 8.05
CA THR A 90 -8.19 -14.05 8.45
C THR A 90 -9.35 -13.35 9.14
N GLN A 91 -9.13 -12.79 10.32
CA GLN A 91 -10.11 -11.91 10.96
C GLN A 91 -9.97 -10.51 10.40
N ILE A 92 -11.05 -9.98 9.82
CA ILE A 92 -11.09 -8.65 9.23
C ILE A 92 -11.85 -7.71 10.16
N THR A 93 -11.26 -6.56 10.43
CA THR A 93 -11.87 -5.49 11.22
C THR A 93 -11.95 -4.22 10.37
N ASP A 94 -13.15 -3.66 10.24
CA ASP A 94 -13.37 -2.42 9.50
C ASP A 94 -12.81 -1.23 10.26
N THR A 95 -12.23 -0.27 9.52
CA THR A 95 -11.82 1.04 10.01
C THR A 95 -12.61 2.14 9.31
N ALA A 96 -12.42 3.40 9.69
CA ALA A 96 -13.12 4.52 9.08
C ALA A 96 -12.89 4.63 7.55
N TRP A 97 -11.69 4.28 7.09
CA TRP A 97 -11.27 4.42 5.69
C TRP A 97 -10.69 3.15 5.08
N GLY A 98 -10.89 2.01 5.70
CA GLY A 98 -10.31 0.76 5.22
C GLY A 98 -10.67 -0.43 6.06
N ALA A 99 -9.74 -1.38 6.13
CA ALA A 99 -9.87 -2.56 6.99
C ALA A 99 -8.49 -3.10 7.36
N ASN A 100 -8.43 -3.76 8.51
CA ASN A 100 -7.25 -4.46 9.01
C ASN A 100 -7.52 -5.95 9.13
N PHE A 101 -6.45 -6.73 9.08
CA PHE A 101 -6.48 -8.17 9.40
C PHE A 101 -5.33 -8.53 10.34
N ALA A 102 -5.46 -9.66 11.01
CA ALA A 102 -4.39 -10.27 11.79
C ALA A 102 -4.24 -11.74 11.40
N GLN A 103 -3.00 -12.20 11.28
CA GLN A 103 -2.67 -13.59 10.99
C GLN A 103 -1.39 -14.00 11.69
N VAL A 104 -1.38 -15.26 12.15
CA VAL A 104 -0.18 -15.91 12.70
C VAL A 104 0.30 -16.94 11.70
N PHE A 105 1.58 -16.92 11.37
CA PHE A 105 2.18 -17.93 10.52
C PHE A 105 3.53 -18.43 11.08
N ASP A 106 3.85 -19.67 10.74
CA ASP A 106 5.14 -20.24 11.06
C ASP A 106 6.23 -19.56 10.22
N ALA A 107 7.37 -19.33 10.86
CA ALA A 107 8.52 -18.76 10.19
C ALA A 107 9.76 -19.68 10.38
N PRO A 108 10.54 -19.95 9.32
CA PRO A 108 11.71 -20.81 9.40
C PRO A 108 12.84 -20.18 10.20
N PRO A 109 13.85 -20.96 10.65
CA PRO A 109 15.10 -20.40 11.10
C PRO A 109 15.73 -19.54 10.01
N LEU A 110 16.49 -18.52 10.42
CA LEU A 110 17.24 -17.66 9.52
C LEU A 110 18.73 -17.91 9.70
N ASP A 111 19.45 -17.94 8.59
CA ASP A 111 20.90 -18.10 8.59
C ASP A 111 21.61 -16.91 9.22
N ALA A 112 22.50 -17.18 10.20
CA ALA A 112 23.20 -16.13 10.92
C ALA A 112 24.26 -15.42 10.06
N ASP A 113 24.82 -16.08 9.06
CA ASP A 113 25.81 -15.47 8.16
C ASP A 113 25.15 -14.43 7.25
N THR A 114 23.88 -14.67 6.88
CA THR A 114 23.08 -13.75 6.05
C THR A 114 22.41 -12.66 6.89
N TYR A 115 21.87 -13.00 8.06
CA TYR A 115 20.99 -12.13 8.83
C TYR A 115 21.61 -11.57 10.12
N GLY A 116 22.84 -12.01 10.47
CA GLY A 116 23.57 -11.51 11.63
C GLY A 116 22.79 -11.63 12.93
N GLU A 117 22.78 -10.56 13.72
CA GLU A 117 22.08 -10.52 15.02
C GLU A 117 20.56 -10.65 14.91
N SER A 118 19.98 -10.37 13.73
CA SER A 118 18.56 -10.55 13.48
C SER A 118 18.18 -11.97 13.09
N ALA A 119 19.14 -12.87 13.00
CA ALA A 119 18.90 -14.27 12.67
C ALA A 119 18.05 -14.98 13.73
N ARG A 120 16.94 -15.57 13.27
CA ARG A 120 16.09 -16.43 14.10
C ARG A 120 16.71 -17.83 14.11
N LYS A 121 17.16 -18.30 15.28
CA LYS A 121 17.87 -19.58 15.42
C LYS A 121 16.98 -20.82 15.30
N GLU A 122 15.69 -20.67 15.61
CA GLU A 122 14.70 -21.74 15.60
C GLU A 122 13.45 -21.28 14.86
N SER A 123 12.68 -22.25 14.33
CA SER A 123 11.34 -21.95 13.81
C SER A 123 10.49 -21.30 14.90
N GLY A 124 9.67 -20.37 14.53
CA GLY A 124 8.79 -19.65 15.45
C GLY A 124 7.56 -19.10 14.76
N ASN A 125 6.68 -18.50 15.54
CA ASN A 125 5.51 -17.83 15.00
C ASN A 125 5.77 -16.34 14.88
N LEU A 126 5.31 -15.78 13.76
CA LEU A 126 5.18 -14.35 13.55
C LEU A 126 3.70 -14.00 13.52
N THR A 127 3.34 -12.88 14.12
CA THR A 127 2.02 -12.29 13.93
C THR A 127 2.16 -11.15 12.95
N VAL A 128 1.41 -11.21 11.86
CA VAL A 128 1.29 -10.14 10.90
C VAL A 128 -0.07 -9.48 11.10
N TYR A 129 -0.02 -8.18 11.32
CA TYR A 129 -1.16 -7.30 11.18
C TYR A 129 -0.99 -6.58 9.86
N GLY A 130 -1.97 -6.67 9.01
CA GLY A 130 -1.97 -5.97 7.73
C GLY A 130 -3.25 -5.20 7.56
N GLY A 131 -3.27 -4.33 6.57
CA GLY A 131 -4.46 -3.55 6.29
C GLY A 131 -4.22 -2.50 5.22
N TYR A 132 -5.26 -1.73 4.97
CA TYR A 132 -5.19 -0.61 4.07
C TYR A 132 -5.98 0.58 4.62
N HIS A 133 -5.57 1.77 4.20
CA HIS A 133 -6.23 3.02 4.54
C HIS A 133 -6.42 3.86 3.28
N GLY A 134 -7.66 4.22 2.98
CA GLY A 134 -7.97 4.84 1.72
C GLY A 134 -7.69 3.92 0.52
N PRO A 135 -7.54 4.47 -0.67
CA PRO A 135 -7.33 3.69 -1.89
C PRO A 135 -5.88 3.20 -2.06
N ASN A 136 -4.90 3.86 -1.46
CA ASN A 136 -3.49 3.76 -1.84
C ASN A 136 -2.50 3.77 -0.68
N THR A 137 -2.91 3.38 0.52
CA THR A 137 -2.01 3.16 1.65
C THR A 137 -2.10 1.72 2.10
N LEU A 138 -0.98 1.00 2.04
CA LEU A 138 -0.83 -0.35 2.57
C LEU A 138 -0.11 -0.28 3.92
N ILE A 139 -0.55 -1.11 4.84
CA ILE A 139 -0.02 -1.22 6.21
C ILE A 139 0.39 -2.68 6.42
N THR A 140 1.62 -2.89 6.88
CA THR A 140 2.10 -4.21 7.29
C THR A 140 2.86 -4.07 8.60
N GLN A 141 2.44 -4.82 9.62
CA GLN A 141 3.08 -4.81 10.93
C GLN A 141 3.43 -6.26 11.31
N ILE A 142 4.71 -6.52 11.48
CA ILE A 142 5.24 -7.85 11.76
C ILE A 142 5.77 -7.88 13.19
N HIS A 143 5.16 -8.72 14.01
CA HIS A 143 5.51 -8.86 15.41
C HIS A 143 6.11 -10.24 15.68
N THR A 144 7.26 -10.26 16.32
CA THR A 144 7.74 -11.47 17.00
C THR A 144 6.88 -11.71 18.25
N GLN A 145 6.97 -12.89 18.85
CA GLN A 145 6.29 -13.18 20.12
C GLN A 145 6.91 -12.48 21.36
N LYS A 146 7.88 -11.59 21.13
CA LYS A 146 8.55 -10.80 22.17
C LYS A 146 8.03 -9.37 22.15
N GLU A 147 8.30 -8.62 23.20
CA GLU A 147 7.97 -7.18 23.28
C GLU A 147 8.79 -6.31 22.32
N THR A 148 9.86 -6.85 21.76
CA THR A 148 10.73 -6.18 20.79
C THR A 148 10.92 -7.08 19.56
N GLY A 149 11.47 -6.51 18.50
CA GLY A 149 11.64 -7.20 17.23
C GLY A 149 10.42 -7.03 16.32
N TRP A 150 9.78 -5.86 16.42
CA TRP A 150 8.63 -5.50 15.62
C TRP A 150 9.06 -4.58 14.49
N PHE A 151 8.47 -4.83 13.31
CA PHE A 151 8.55 -3.95 12.15
C PHE A 151 7.15 -3.46 11.81
N HIS A 152 7.02 -2.15 11.65
CA HIS A 152 5.83 -1.54 11.09
C HIS A 152 6.21 -0.87 9.79
N GLN A 153 5.53 -1.19 8.73
CA GLN A 153 5.83 -0.76 7.38
C GLN A 153 4.59 -0.09 6.78
N TYR A 154 4.79 1.09 6.22
CA TYR A 154 3.75 1.91 5.64
C TYR A 154 4.15 2.26 4.23
N PHE A 155 3.31 1.90 3.28
CA PHE A 155 3.54 2.12 1.86
C PHE A 155 2.49 3.09 1.36
N PHE A 156 2.91 4.33 1.09
CA PHE A 156 2.05 5.34 0.48
C PHE A 156 2.26 5.26 -1.03
N GLU A 157 1.29 4.73 -1.73
CA GLU A 157 1.41 4.40 -3.13
C GLU A 157 0.85 5.50 -4.02
N GLN A 158 1.71 6.15 -4.78
CA GLN A 158 1.36 7.18 -5.73
C GLN A 158 1.23 6.57 -7.12
N PRO A 159 0.03 6.46 -7.70
CA PRO A 159 -0.11 6.10 -9.11
C PRO A 159 0.51 7.20 -9.99
N ILE A 160 1.44 6.81 -10.85
CA ILE A 160 2.01 7.69 -11.88
C ILE A 160 1.14 7.62 -13.12
N ASP A 161 0.78 6.40 -13.52
CA ASP A 161 -0.20 6.10 -14.56
C ASP A 161 -0.87 4.73 -14.29
N GLU A 162 -1.52 4.15 -15.31
CA GLU A 162 -2.20 2.85 -15.19
C GLU A 162 -1.23 1.68 -14.91
N PHE A 163 0.06 1.84 -15.21
CA PHE A 163 1.05 0.76 -15.20
C PHE A 163 2.28 1.06 -14.35
N GLN A 164 2.37 2.24 -13.78
CA GLN A 164 3.51 2.67 -12.97
C GLN A 164 3.04 3.28 -11.65
N THR A 165 3.71 2.89 -10.59
CA THR A 165 3.46 3.39 -9.23
C THR A 165 4.77 3.77 -8.57
N ARG A 166 4.77 4.86 -7.82
CA ARG A 166 5.83 5.23 -6.89
C ARG A 166 5.36 4.97 -5.47
N ILE A 167 6.11 4.18 -4.74
CA ILE A 167 5.85 3.90 -3.33
C ILE A 167 6.77 4.78 -2.49
N TYR A 168 6.20 5.52 -1.53
CA TYR A 168 6.95 6.15 -0.44
C TYR A 168 6.89 5.20 0.74
N PHE A 169 8.03 4.65 1.10
CA PHE A 169 8.15 3.62 2.10
C PHE A 169 8.67 4.17 3.42
N VAL A 170 7.86 4.03 4.47
CA VAL A 170 8.23 4.33 5.86
C VAL A 170 8.35 3.03 6.63
N ASN A 171 9.52 2.76 7.20
CA ASN A 171 9.76 1.60 8.04
C ASN A 171 10.06 2.02 9.46
N MET A 172 9.30 1.48 10.40
CA MET A 172 9.44 1.68 11.85
C MET A 172 9.91 0.39 12.50
N ARG A 173 10.77 0.49 13.50
CA ARG A 173 11.24 -0.66 14.28
C ARG A 173 11.42 -0.31 15.76
N ASN A 174 11.27 -1.30 16.63
CA ASN A 174 11.52 -1.17 18.08
C ASN A 174 12.70 -2.02 18.57
N TRP A 175 13.63 -2.34 17.69
CA TRP A 175 14.86 -3.10 17.96
C TRP A 175 15.98 -2.67 17.01
N LEU A 176 17.23 -3.03 17.29
CA LEU A 176 18.40 -2.55 16.53
C LEU A 176 18.34 -1.03 16.33
N MET A 177 18.20 -0.31 17.45
CA MET A 177 17.89 1.12 17.48
C MET A 177 19.06 2.03 17.08
N ASP A 178 20.27 1.46 16.94
CA ASP A 178 21.45 2.20 16.51
C ASP A 178 21.26 2.70 15.07
N GLU A 179 21.66 3.95 14.83
CA GLU A 179 21.64 4.57 13.49
C GLU A 179 22.50 3.81 12.48
N ALA A 180 23.61 3.24 12.93
CA ALA A 180 24.46 2.41 12.09
C ALA A 180 23.75 1.17 11.49
N MET A 181 22.59 0.78 12.03
CA MET A 181 21.78 -0.31 11.52
C MET A 181 20.78 0.10 10.44
N ASP A 182 20.58 1.41 10.21
CA ASP A 182 19.55 1.89 9.28
C ASP A 182 19.77 1.36 7.86
N GLU A 183 20.98 1.47 7.34
CA GLU A 183 21.33 0.99 5.99
C GLU A 183 21.10 -0.53 5.87
N THR A 184 21.61 -1.30 6.83
CA THR A 184 21.45 -2.77 6.83
C THR A 184 19.98 -3.20 6.85
N ILE A 185 19.16 -2.54 7.67
CA ILE A 185 17.72 -2.83 7.76
C ILE A 185 17.02 -2.46 6.46
N MET A 186 17.36 -1.32 5.87
CA MET A 186 16.77 -0.88 4.62
C MET A 186 17.13 -1.79 3.45
N GLU A 187 18.39 -2.20 3.33
CA GLU A 187 18.83 -3.17 2.32
C GLU A 187 18.03 -4.49 2.40
N ARG A 188 17.80 -5.00 3.62
CA ARG A 188 16.98 -6.21 3.81
C ARG A 188 15.54 -6.02 3.40
N ASN A 189 14.93 -4.88 3.75
CA ASN A 189 13.58 -4.56 3.31
C ASN A 189 13.48 -4.49 1.79
N LEU A 190 14.48 -3.91 1.12
CA LEU A 190 14.54 -3.84 -0.34
C LEU A 190 14.69 -5.23 -0.99
N ILE A 191 15.45 -6.15 -0.40
CA ILE A 191 15.55 -7.53 -0.88
C ILE A 191 14.15 -8.18 -0.89
N ILE A 192 13.39 -8.03 0.19
CA ILE A 192 12.02 -8.56 0.30
C ILE A 192 11.10 -7.90 -0.74
N ALA A 193 11.13 -6.56 -0.85
CA ALA A 193 10.34 -5.85 -1.84
C ALA A 193 10.65 -6.27 -3.28
N HIS A 194 11.92 -6.57 -3.59
CA HIS A 194 12.30 -7.06 -4.92
C HIS A 194 11.77 -8.47 -5.21
N GLN A 195 11.61 -9.34 -4.20
CA GLN A 195 10.97 -10.65 -4.39
C GLN A 195 9.52 -10.49 -4.84
N ASP A 196 8.78 -9.57 -4.23
CA ASP A 196 7.42 -9.23 -4.65
C ASP A 196 7.39 -8.65 -6.06
N ILE A 197 8.23 -7.67 -6.35
CA ILE A 197 8.33 -7.02 -7.66
C ILE A 197 8.59 -8.05 -8.75
N ASP A 198 9.46 -9.03 -8.50
CA ASP A 198 9.81 -10.08 -9.46
C ASP A 198 8.64 -11.00 -9.80
N VAL A 199 7.74 -11.25 -8.87
CA VAL A 199 6.50 -11.97 -9.10
C VAL A 199 5.48 -11.08 -9.81
N MET A 200 5.25 -9.88 -9.27
CA MET A 200 4.18 -8.98 -9.69
C MET A 200 4.35 -8.45 -11.11
N LYS A 201 5.57 -8.21 -11.57
CA LYS A 201 5.83 -7.79 -12.97
C LYS A 201 5.34 -8.80 -14.02
N ASN A 202 5.11 -10.05 -13.62
CA ASN A 202 4.60 -11.11 -14.48
C ASN A 202 3.09 -11.34 -14.36
N LEU A 203 2.41 -10.70 -13.39
CA LEU A 203 0.97 -10.83 -13.20
C LEU A 203 0.20 -10.24 -14.38
N ARG A 204 -0.86 -10.92 -14.80
CA ARG A 204 -1.80 -10.45 -15.84
C ARG A 204 -3.24 -10.69 -15.39
N PRO A 205 -4.14 -9.72 -15.59
CA PRO A 205 -3.91 -8.38 -16.13
C PRO A 205 -3.16 -7.48 -15.13
N PHE A 206 -2.44 -6.47 -15.61
CA PHE A 206 -1.75 -5.49 -14.76
C PHE A 206 -2.69 -4.62 -13.92
N VAL A 207 -3.83 -4.28 -14.49
CA VAL A 207 -4.87 -3.52 -13.82
C VAL A 207 -5.86 -4.48 -13.18
N THR A 208 -6.32 -4.18 -11.98
CA THR A 208 -7.33 -4.98 -11.28
C THR A 208 -8.59 -5.13 -12.14
N PRO A 209 -9.09 -6.36 -12.37
CA PRO A 209 -10.31 -6.55 -13.13
C PRO A 209 -11.51 -5.89 -12.48
N ALA A 210 -12.35 -5.25 -13.29
CA ALA A 210 -13.59 -4.64 -12.81
C ALA A 210 -14.56 -5.66 -12.19
N SER A 211 -14.45 -6.93 -12.56
CA SER A 211 -15.29 -8.02 -12.06
C SER A 211 -14.47 -9.06 -11.31
N MET A 212 -14.88 -9.37 -10.09
CA MET A 212 -14.28 -10.44 -9.27
C MET A 212 -14.46 -11.83 -9.87
N THR A 213 -15.35 -12.01 -10.87
CA THR A 213 -15.53 -13.29 -11.58
C THR A 213 -14.42 -13.57 -12.60
N LYS A 214 -13.50 -12.66 -12.82
CA LYS A 214 -12.35 -12.83 -13.72
C LYS A 214 -11.11 -13.42 -13.04
N GLU A 215 -11.16 -13.58 -11.74
CA GLU A 215 -10.10 -14.17 -10.90
C GLU A 215 -10.73 -15.13 -9.90
N ILE A 216 -9.96 -16.11 -9.45
CA ILE A 216 -10.40 -17.04 -8.40
C ILE A 216 -9.88 -16.48 -7.08
N LEU A 217 -10.78 -16.01 -6.24
CA LEU A 217 -10.47 -15.59 -4.86
C LEU A 217 -10.69 -16.75 -3.90
N LEU A 218 -9.70 -17.01 -3.07
CA LEU A 218 -9.75 -17.98 -2.00
C LEU A 218 -10.29 -17.35 -0.70
N PRO A 219 -10.66 -18.13 0.32
CA PRO A 219 -11.07 -17.55 1.61
C PRO A 219 -10.02 -16.65 2.27
N ALA A 220 -8.72 -16.87 2.01
CA ALA A 220 -7.64 -15.99 2.46
C ALA A 220 -7.68 -14.60 1.82
N ASP A 221 -8.26 -14.48 0.62
CA ASP A 221 -8.34 -13.22 -0.15
C ASP A 221 -9.54 -12.35 0.28
N ALA A 222 -10.19 -12.68 1.39
CA ALA A 222 -11.36 -11.93 1.87
C ALA A 222 -11.04 -10.43 2.07
N ILE A 223 -9.83 -10.09 2.54
CA ILE A 223 -9.39 -8.69 2.70
C ILE A 223 -9.22 -7.99 1.34
N ILE A 224 -8.75 -8.70 0.31
CA ILE A 224 -8.65 -8.19 -1.07
C ILE A 224 -10.05 -7.88 -1.62
N GLY A 225 -11.02 -8.79 -1.39
CA GLY A 225 -12.41 -8.54 -1.74
C GLY A 225 -13.00 -7.30 -1.05
N LYS A 226 -12.62 -7.07 0.21
CA LYS A 226 -13.01 -5.88 0.98
C LYS A 226 -12.36 -4.63 0.41
N TYR A 227 -11.07 -4.67 0.09
CA TYR A 227 -10.34 -3.56 -0.55
C TYR A 227 -10.99 -3.16 -1.87
N ARG A 228 -11.28 -4.11 -2.76
CA ARG A 228 -11.98 -3.84 -4.03
C ARG A 228 -13.37 -3.22 -3.83
N SER A 229 -14.06 -3.60 -2.77
CA SER A 229 -15.34 -2.98 -2.42
C SER A 229 -15.15 -1.53 -1.97
N THR A 230 -14.10 -1.24 -1.21
CA THR A 230 -13.75 0.12 -0.80
C THR A 230 -13.38 0.98 -2.02
N LEU A 231 -12.58 0.47 -2.97
CA LEU A 231 -12.26 1.18 -4.20
C LEU A 231 -13.51 1.60 -4.98
N LYS A 232 -14.52 0.73 -5.07
CA LYS A 232 -15.81 1.07 -5.72
C LYS A 232 -16.54 2.22 -5.01
N GLU A 233 -16.44 2.32 -3.69
CA GLU A 233 -17.01 3.46 -2.97
C GLU A 233 -16.24 4.76 -3.25
N PHE A 234 -14.93 4.69 -3.43
CA PHE A 234 -14.14 5.85 -3.89
C PHE A 234 -14.48 6.20 -5.34
N ASP A 235 -14.66 5.24 -6.24
CA ASP A 235 -15.08 5.47 -7.62
C ASP A 235 -16.42 6.24 -7.69
N LYS A 236 -17.38 5.90 -6.83
CA LYS A 236 -18.65 6.61 -6.72
C LYS A 236 -18.49 8.08 -6.30
N LYS A 237 -17.41 8.42 -5.61
CA LYS A 237 -17.07 9.79 -5.24
C LYS A 237 -16.33 10.56 -6.35
N GLY A 238 -16.11 9.96 -7.53
CA GLY A 238 -15.48 10.62 -8.67
C GLY A 238 -13.96 10.54 -8.66
N PHE A 239 -13.37 9.47 -8.13
CA PHE A 239 -11.92 9.28 -8.12
C PHE A 239 -11.37 8.52 -9.33
N LYS A 240 -12.22 7.98 -10.21
CA LYS A 240 -11.76 7.19 -11.35
C LYS A 240 -11.69 8.01 -12.64
N ILE A 241 -10.48 8.25 -13.10
CA ILE A 241 -10.22 8.98 -14.35
C ILE A 241 -10.59 8.11 -15.55
N ASP A 242 -11.30 8.69 -16.52
CA ASP A 242 -11.47 8.09 -17.84
C ASP A 242 -10.19 8.30 -18.67
N VAL A 243 -9.21 7.43 -18.42
CA VAL A 243 -7.89 7.49 -19.07
C VAL A 243 -8.03 7.37 -20.61
N ARG A 244 -9.03 6.64 -21.12
CA ARG A 244 -9.24 6.49 -22.55
C ARG A 244 -9.66 7.81 -23.19
N THR A 245 -10.63 8.48 -22.59
CA THR A 245 -11.07 9.81 -23.06
C THR A 245 -9.96 10.82 -22.90
N LEU A 246 -9.25 10.81 -21.78
CA LEU A 246 -8.09 11.67 -21.52
C LEU A 246 -7.05 11.53 -22.64
N LYS A 247 -6.54 10.33 -22.91
CA LYS A 247 -5.53 10.07 -23.96
C LYS A 247 -5.99 10.49 -25.35
N ASN A 248 -7.27 10.40 -25.66
CA ASN A 248 -7.80 10.81 -26.97
C ASN A 248 -7.87 12.34 -27.14
N GLN A 249 -7.88 13.09 -26.07
CA GLN A 249 -8.11 14.55 -26.07
C GLN A 249 -6.93 15.39 -25.56
N GLU A 250 -5.90 14.78 -24.98
CA GLU A 250 -4.77 15.46 -24.36
C GLU A 250 -4.01 16.44 -25.29
N HIS A 251 -4.02 16.19 -26.61
CA HIS A 251 -3.40 17.07 -27.58
C HIS A 251 -4.26 18.30 -27.94
N HIS A 252 -5.51 18.34 -27.52
CA HIS A 252 -6.48 19.39 -27.89
C HIS A 252 -6.99 20.15 -26.67
N THR A 253 -6.94 19.58 -25.48
CA THR A 253 -7.52 20.15 -24.27
C THR A 253 -6.55 20.04 -23.10
N ALA A 254 -6.37 21.14 -22.38
CA ALA A 254 -5.59 21.14 -21.15
C ALA A 254 -6.53 20.86 -19.97
N TYR A 255 -6.25 19.80 -19.25
CA TYR A 255 -7.08 19.30 -18.16
C TYR A 255 -6.46 19.58 -16.79
N ALA A 256 -7.34 19.66 -15.78
CA ALA A 256 -6.97 19.57 -14.38
C ALA A 256 -7.95 18.68 -13.63
N ILE A 257 -7.49 18.00 -12.59
CA ILE A 257 -8.38 17.39 -11.62
C ILE A 257 -9.18 18.51 -10.94
N PRO A 258 -10.52 18.41 -10.82
CA PRO A 258 -11.29 19.46 -10.15
C PRO A 258 -10.83 19.71 -8.72
N SER A 259 -10.50 20.95 -8.38
CA SER A 259 -10.18 21.34 -7.00
C SER A 259 -11.42 21.67 -6.19
N PRO A 260 -11.37 21.71 -4.85
CA PRO A 260 -12.53 22.02 -4.00
C PRO A 260 -13.18 23.38 -4.32
N ALA A 261 -12.38 24.35 -4.77
CA ALA A 261 -12.89 25.68 -5.13
C ALA A 261 -13.83 25.66 -6.35
N ARG A 262 -13.79 24.62 -7.20
CA ARG A 262 -14.71 24.50 -8.35
C ARG A 262 -16.16 24.35 -7.94
N ARG A 263 -16.43 23.91 -6.73
CA ARG A 263 -17.82 23.79 -6.21
C ARG A 263 -18.52 25.14 -6.04
N THR A 264 -17.74 26.19 -5.80
CA THR A 264 -18.29 27.53 -5.49
C THR A 264 -17.83 28.62 -6.46
N GLU A 265 -16.81 28.37 -7.26
CA GLU A 265 -16.19 29.38 -8.11
C GLU A 265 -16.30 29.02 -9.61
N LYS A 266 -16.10 30.03 -10.45
CA LYS A 266 -16.18 29.95 -11.92
C LYS A 266 -14.95 30.57 -12.56
N ASN A 267 -14.87 30.54 -13.90
CA ASN A 267 -13.83 31.12 -14.76
C ASN A 267 -12.48 30.35 -14.69
N TRP A 268 -12.57 29.04 -14.72
CA TRP A 268 -11.41 28.13 -14.75
C TRP A 268 -10.77 28.15 -16.14
N VAL A 269 -9.43 28.12 -16.18
CA VAL A 269 -8.63 28.09 -17.42
C VAL A 269 -8.58 26.69 -18.01
N LEU A 270 -8.49 25.67 -17.13
CA LEU A 270 -8.36 24.28 -17.53
C LEU A 270 -9.73 23.59 -17.47
N ASP A 271 -9.97 22.67 -18.36
CA ASP A 271 -11.14 21.83 -18.32
C ASP A 271 -11.03 20.76 -17.22
N PRO A 272 -12.14 20.30 -16.62
CA PRO A 272 -12.08 19.22 -15.66
C PRO A 272 -11.69 17.92 -16.38
N ILE A 273 -10.77 17.15 -15.74
CA ILE A 273 -10.37 15.84 -16.25
C ILE A 273 -11.60 14.94 -16.42
N PRO A 274 -11.70 14.17 -17.52
CA PRO A 274 -12.81 13.24 -17.71
C PRO A 274 -12.78 12.13 -16.65
N LEU A 275 -13.92 11.93 -15.99
CA LEU A 275 -14.10 10.89 -14.97
C LEU A 275 -15.06 9.82 -15.49
N LEU A 276 -14.82 8.57 -15.11
CA LEU A 276 -15.78 7.50 -15.35
C LEU A 276 -17.01 7.74 -14.45
N THR A 277 -18.20 7.66 -15.06
CA THR A 277 -19.43 7.64 -14.27
C THR A 277 -19.54 6.29 -13.58
N PRO A 278 -19.81 6.25 -12.27
CA PRO A 278 -20.09 4.99 -11.58
C PRO A 278 -21.32 4.31 -12.20
N ASP A 279 -21.24 3.00 -12.44
CA ASP A 279 -22.37 2.16 -12.84
C ASP A 279 -23.38 2.00 -11.70
#